data_b58cf25a89ad72d6e803637c6b41eb09
#
_entry.id   b58cf25a89ad72d6e803637c6b41eb09
#
_cell.length_a   1.000
_cell.length_b   1.000
_cell.length_c   1.000
_cell.angle_alpha   90.00
_cell.angle_beta   90.00
_cell.angle_gamma   90.00
#
_symmetry.space_group_name_H-M   'P 1'
#
loop_
_entity.id
_entity.type
_entity.pdbx_description
1 polymer ?
#
loop_
_entity_poly.entity_id
_entity_poly.type
_entity_poly.pdbx_seq_one_letter_code
_entity_poly.pdbx_strand_id
1 'polypeptide(L)'
;EEEMNDFDLIITGEGKIDEQSQYGKVIEGMQKLGAKYDIPVLSIGGSVVLENTENLLYGSCVQKCCDLKEAMDHAQSNLINATIQCLNLIGCGMEIMKRY
;
A
#
# COMPACT_ATOMS: atom_id res chain seq x y z
N GLU A 1 -15.01 14.03 -4.27
CA GLU A 1 -14.38 13.50 -5.50
C GLU A 1 -13.77 14.57 -6.39
N GLU A 2 -14.34 15.77 -6.44
CA GLU A 2 -13.74 16.85 -7.23
C GLU A 2 -12.33 17.21 -6.76
N GLU A 3 -12.05 17.01 -5.47
CA GLU A 3 -10.74 17.27 -4.89
C GLU A 3 -9.68 16.26 -5.32
N MET A 4 -10.09 15.11 -5.88
CA MET A 4 -9.16 14.06 -6.28
C MET A 4 -8.19 14.50 -7.36
N ASN A 5 -8.54 15.50 -8.14
CA ASN A 5 -7.64 16.02 -9.18
C ASN A 5 -6.39 16.71 -8.62
N ASP A 6 -6.40 17.04 -7.33
CA ASP A 6 -5.28 17.71 -6.67
C ASP A 6 -4.28 16.75 -6.04
N PHE A 7 -4.52 15.43 -6.15
CA PHE A 7 -3.66 14.42 -5.53
C PHE A 7 -2.86 13.64 -6.56
N ASP A 8 -1.63 13.32 -6.20
CA ASP A 8 -0.71 12.56 -7.03
C ASP A 8 -0.63 11.09 -6.62
N LEU A 9 -1.08 10.75 -5.43
CA LEU A 9 -0.98 9.41 -4.86
C LEU A 9 -2.07 9.20 -3.82
N ILE A 10 -2.66 8.01 -3.83
CA ILE A 10 -3.60 7.58 -2.79
C ILE A 10 -2.92 6.49 -1.97
N ILE A 11 -2.90 6.64 -0.65
CA ILE A 11 -2.39 5.61 0.25
C ILE A 11 -3.56 5.08 1.07
N THR A 12 -3.76 3.77 1.04
CA THR A 12 -4.80 3.11 1.84
C THR A 12 -4.18 2.01 2.70
N GLY A 13 -4.76 1.77 3.86
CA GLY A 13 -4.25 0.78 4.81
C GLY A 13 -5.30 -0.26 5.15
N GLU A 14 -4.86 -1.50 5.29
CA GLU A 14 -5.69 -2.63 5.68
C GLU A 14 -4.91 -3.56 6.60
N GLY A 15 -5.63 -4.28 7.50
CA GLY A 15 -4.99 -5.22 8.39
C GLY A 15 -4.35 -6.39 7.67
N LYS A 16 -5.05 -6.94 6.68
CA LYS A 16 -4.57 -8.06 5.87
C LYS A 16 -5.02 -7.88 4.43
N ILE A 17 -4.08 -7.99 3.51
CA ILE A 17 -4.36 -7.97 2.09
C ILE A 17 -4.29 -9.41 1.57
N ASP A 18 -5.42 -9.97 1.17
CA ASP A 18 -5.48 -11.28 0.53
C ASP A 18 -6.64 -11.32 -0.47
N GLU A 19 -6.71 -12.40 -1.25
CA GLU A 19 -7.70 -12.54 -2.32
C GLU A 19 -9.09 -12.90 -1.81
N GLN A 20 -9.20 -13.39 -0.59
CA GLN A 20 -10.45 -13.94 -0.05
C GLN A 20 -11.07 -13.07 1.03
N SER A 21 -10.38 -12.04 1.52
CA SER A 21 -10.85 -11.27 2.64
C SER A 21 -11.85 -10.20 2.22
N GLN A 22 -12.63 -9.76 3.19
CA GLN A 22 -13.53 -8.62 3.04
C GLN A 22 -12.77 -7.32 2.75
N TYR A 23 -11.50 -7.27 3.08
CA TYR A 23 -10.64 -6.11 2.84
C TYR A 23 -10.44 -5.84 1.36
N GLY A 24 -10.54 -6.87 0.53
CA GLY A 24 -10.47 -6.70 -0.92
C GLY A 24 -11.48 -5.69 -1.43
N LYS A 25 -12.61 -5.53 -0.77
CA LYS A 25 -13.65 -4.57 -1.18
C LYS A 25 -13.20 -3.13 -1.03
N VAL A 26 -12.52 -2.81 0.08
CA VAL A 26 -12.01 -1.44 0.31
C VAL A 26 -10.90 -1.12 -0.68
N ILE A 27 -9.95 -2.04 -0.84
CA ILE A 27 -8.85 -1.87 -1.78
C ILE A 27 -9.39 -1.76 -3.21
N GLU A 28 -10.33 -2.63 -3.58
CA GLU A 28 -10.94 -2.58 -4.90
C GLU A 28 -11.63 -1.24 -5.15
N GLY A 29 -12.36 -0.72 -4.17
CA GLY A 29 -13.00 0.59 -4.28
C GLY A 29 -11.99 1.71 -4.46
N MET A 30 -10.89 1.69 -3.72
CA MET A 30 -9.84 2.68 -3.85
C MET A 30 -9.10 2.55 -5.18
N GLN A 31 -8.88 1.33 -5.67
CA GLN A 31 -8.29 1.10 -6.99
C GLN A 31 -9.16 1.65 -8.11
N LYS A 32 -10.48 1.46 -8.03
CA LYS A 32 -11.42 2.01 -8.99
C LYS A 32 -11.41 3.53 -8.97
N LEU A 33 -11.36 4.11 -7.77
CA LEU A 33 -11.29 5.56 -7.63
C LEU A 33 -10.01 6.12 -8.24
N GLY A 34 -8.88 5.48 -7.97
CA GLY A 34 -7.60 5.87 -8.54
C GLY A 34 -7.59 5.77 -10.05
N ALA A 35 -8.15 4.69 -10.61
CA ALA A 35 -8.25 4.52 -12.06
C ALA A 35 -9.12 5.60 -12.70
N LYS A 36 -10.21 5.99 -12.04
CA LYS A 36 -11.11 7.03 -12.54
C LYS A 36 -10.40 8.38 -12.69
N TYR A 37 -9.49 8.70 -11.78
CA TYR A 37 -8.77 9.98 -11.77
C TYR A 37 -7.31 9.86 -12.23
N ASP A 38 -6.91 8.68 -12.69
CA ASP A 38 -5.54 8.39 -13.13
C ASP A 38 -4.51 8.68 -12.03
N ILE A 39 -4.82 8.24 -10.82
CA ILE A 39 -3.98 8.39 -9.64
C ILE A 39 -3.54 7.01 -9.15
N PRO A 40 -2.23 6.75 -8.97
CA PRO A 40 -1.78 5.47 -8.44
C PRO A 40 -2.23 5.28 -6.99
N VAL A 41 -2.56 4.05 -6.62
CA VAL A 41 -3.02 3.68 -5.29
C VAL A 41 -2.00 2.72 -4.67
N LEU A 42 -1.46 3.11 -3.52
CA LEU A 42 -0.55 2.29 -2.73
C LEU A 42 -1.32 1.70 -1.55
N SER A 43 -1.36 0.38 -1.45
CA SER A 43 -2.04 -0.32 -0.37
C SER A 43 -1.01 -0.83 0.63
N ILE A 44 -1.17 -0.49 1.91
CA ILE A 44 -0.29 -0.97 2.97
C ILE A 44 -1.10 -1.88 3.88
N GLY A 45 -0.70 -3.15 3.96
CA GLY A 45 -1.36 -4.15 4.79
C GLY A 45 -0.52 -4.55 5.96
N GLY A 46 -1.16 -4.98 7.06
CA GLY A 46 -0.47 -5.60 8.18
C GLY A 46 0.24 -6.87 7.72
N SER A 47 -0.42 -7.65 6.88
CA SER A 47 0.20 -8.75 6.14
C SER A 47 -0.39 -8.78 4.73
N VAL A 48 0.38 -9.32 3.79
CA VAL A 48 -0.03 -9.43 2.39
C VAL A 48 0.13 -10.87 1.94
N VAL A 49 -0.96 -11.49 1.51
CA VAL A 49 -0.99 -12.87 1.03
C VAL A 49 -1.71 -12.90 -0.32
N LEU A 50 -0.94 -12.68 -1.39
CA LEU A 50 -1.47 -12.62 -2.75
C LEU A 50 -0.62 -13.47 -3.67
N GLU A 51 -1.27 -14.18 -4.59
CA GLU A 51 -0.57 -14.98 -5.60
C GLU A 51 -0.19 -14.14 -6.82
N ASN A 52 -1.02 -13.17 -7.17
CA ASN A 52 -0.78 -12.29 -8.32
C ASN A 52 -0.84 -10.85 -7.88
N THR A 53 0.30 -10.17 -7.93
CA THR A 53 0.42 -8.78 -7.51
C THR A 53 0.87 -7.85 -8.64
N GLU A 54 0.79 -8.30 -9.90
CA GLU A 54 1.30 -7.53 -11.04
C GLU A 54 0.74 -6.11 -11.13
N ASN A 55 -0.53 -5.95 -10.81
CA ASN A 55 -1.22 -4.67 -10.95
C ASN A 55 -1.49 -3.99 -9.62
N LEU A 56 -0.85 -4.45 -8.55
CA LEU A 56 -1.09 -3.93 -7.20
C LEU A 56 0.19 -3.35 -6.61
N LEU A 57 0.13 -2.07 -6.27
CA LEU A 57 1.20 -1.42 -5.51
C LEU A 57 0.90 -1.66 -4.04
N TYR A 58 1.80 -2.33 -3.33
CA TYR A 58 1.54 -2.66 -1.94
C TYR A 58 2.81 -2.65 -1.09
N GLY A 59 2.61 -2.50 0.22
CA GLY A 59 3.64 -2.67 1.23
C GLY A 59 3.09 -3.49 2.38
N SER A 60 3.96 -4.25 3.05
CA SER A 60 3.59 -5.06 4.20
C SER A 60 4.25 -4.52 5.45
N CYS A 61 3.45 -4.37 6.52
CA CYS A 61 3.98 -3.95 7.83
C CYS A 61 4.81 -5.04 8.48
N VAL A 62 4.44 -6.31 8.27
CA VAL A 62 5.15 -7.45 8.84
C VAL A 62 6.23 -7.88 7.86
N GLN A 63 7.47 -7.46 8.14
CA GLN A 63 8.61 -7.67 7.24
C GLN A 63 9.59 -8.72 7.76
N LYS A 64 9.27 -9.35 8.88
CA LYS A 64 10.07 -10.43 9.46
C LYS A 64 9.17 -11.49 10.04
N CYS A 65 9.71 -12.69 10.22
CA CYS A 65 8.95 -13.74 10.87
C CYS A 65 8.70 -13.39 12.33
N CYS A 66 7.44 -13.34 12.72
CA CYS A 66 7.03 -13.09 14.09
C CYS A 66 5.64 -13.67 14.29
N ASP A 67 5.22 -13.86 15.56
CA ASP A 67 3.87 -14.28 15.83
C ASP A 67 2.91 -13.08 15.79
N LEU A 68 1.61 -13.38 15.86
CA LEU A 68 0.58 -12.34 15.78
C LEU A 68 0.72 -11.33 16.93
N LYS A 69 1.06 -11.79 18.12
CA LYS A 69 1.22 -10.88 19.26
C LYS A 69 2.33 -9.87 19.03
N GLU A 70 3.49 -10.34 18.56
CA GLU A 70 4.60 -9.43 18.24
C GLU A 70 4.20 -8.42 17.16
N ALA A 71 3.52 -8.90 16.13
CA ALA A 71 3.06 -8.03 15.05
C ALA A 71 2.11 -6.95 15.58
N MET A 72 1.19 -7.31 16.48
CA MET A 72 0.24 -6.36 17.04
C MET A 72 0.90 -5.40 18.03
N ASP A 73 1.84 -5.90 18.84
CA ASP A 73 2.55 -5.07 19.83
C ASP A 73 3.39 -3.98 19.15
N HIS A 74 3.85 -4.24 17.91
CA HIS A 74 4.68 -3.31 17.16
C HIS A 74 3.96 -2.72 15.95
N ALA A 75 2.62 -2.77 15.93
CA ALA A 75 1.84 -2.36 14.77
C ALA A 75 2.14 -0.93 14.33
N GLN A 76 2.25 0.01 15.28
CA GLN A 76 2.50 1.40 14.94
C GLN A 76 3.89 1.59 14.31
N SER A 77 4.93 1.05 14.93
CA SER A 77 6.29 1.17 14.38
C SER A 77 6.43 0.41 13.07
N ASN A 78 5.77 -0.74 12.93
CA ASN A 78 5.76 -1.50 11.68
C ASN A 78 5.09 -0.71 10.56
N LEU A 79 3.98 -0.04 10.85
CA LEU A 79 3.31 0.79 9.85
C LEU A 79 4.19 1.97 9.42
N ILE A 80 4.83 2.63 10.38
CA ILE A 80 5.73 3.76 10.09
C ILE A 80 6.87 3.28 9.20
N ASN A 81 7.51 2.17 9.55
CA ASN A 81 8.64 1.63 8.77
C ASN A 81 8.22 1.21 7.36
N ALA A 82 7.08 0.55 7.22
CA ALA A 82 6.57 0.15 5.91
C ALA A 82 6.30 1.38 5.03
N THR A 83 5.69 2.40 5.60
CA THR A 83 5.38 3.65 4.89
C THR A 83 6.67 4.34 4.44
N ILE A 84 7.68 4.44 5.32
CA ILE A 84 8.97 5.03 4.98
C ILE A 84 9.62 4.28 3.83
N GLN A 85 9.61 2.93 3.87
CA GLN A 85 10.20 2.13 2.79
C GLN A 85 9.49 2.37 1.46
N CYS A 86 8.16 2.43 1.48
CA CYS A 86 7.41 2.71 0.26
C CYS A 86 7.74 4.09 -0.30
N LEU A 87 7.83 5.11 0.56
CA LEU A 87 8.18 6.47 0.13
C LEU A 87 9.61 6.55 -0.40
N ASN A 88 10.54 5.80 0.19
CA ASN A 88 11.91 5.73 -0.30
C ASN A 88 11.98 5.12 -1.69
N LEU A 89 11.20 4.06 -1.94
CA LEU A 89 11.14 3.43 -3.26
C LEU A 89 10.56 4.39 -4.30
N ILE A 90 9.51 5.11 -3.93
CA ILE A 90 8.90 6.12 -4.81
C ILE A 90 9.92 7.21 -5.12
N GLY A 91 10.64 7.68 -4.11
CA GLY A 91 11.69 8.70 -4.28
C GLY A 91 12.80 8.24 -5.21
N CYS A 92 13.19 6.97 -5.08
CA CYS A 92 14.18 6.37 -5.98
C CYS A 92 13.69 6.39 -7.42
N GLY A 93 12.41 6.01 -7.64
CA GLY A 93 11.82 6.04 -8.98
C GLY A 93 11.82 7.45 -9.57
N MET A 94 11.51 8.46 -8.77
CA MET A 94 11.53 9.85 -9.22
C MET A 94 12.95 10.30 -9.62
N GLU A 95 13.97 9.90 -8.87
CA GLU A 95 15.36 10.21 -9.20
C GLU A 95 15.78 9.55 -10.52
N ILE A 96 15.35 8.31 -10.75
CA ILE A 96 15.63 7.61 -12.01
C ILE A 96 15.00 8.37 -13.19
N MET A 97 13.75 8.81 -13.04
CA MET A 97 13.03 9.49 -14.11
C MET A 97 13.64 10.84 -14.47
N LYS A 98 14.33 11.49 -13.55
CA LYS A 98 15.03 12.75 -13.85
C LYS A 98 16.14 12.60 -14.88
N ARG A 99 16.61 11.36 -15.12
CA ARG A 99 17.66 11.09 -16.11
C ARG A 99 17.10 10.95 -17.53
N TYR A 100 15.82 10.85 -17.63
CA TYR A 100 15.13 10.65 -18.91
C TYR A 100 14.15 11.77 -19.17
#